data_0d2ebd983cdf80f9d73dec54cc08aa42
#
_entry.id   0d2ebd983cdf80f9d73dec54cc08aa42
#
_cell.length_a   1.000
_cell.length_b   1.000
_cell.length_c   1.000
_cell.angle_alpha   90.00
_cell.angle_beta   90.00
_cell.angle_gamma   90.00
#
_symmetry.space_group_name_H-M   'P 1'
#
loop_
_entity.id
_entity.type
_entity.pdbx_description
1 polymer ?
#
loop_
_entity_poly.entity_id
_entity_poly.type
_entity_poly.pdbx_seq_one_letter_code
_entity_poly.pdbx_strand_id
1 'polypeptide(L)'
;MTDGKHPISGGQEGKRPVALPVEPPKHMPYVKPMLYVKQTAGSIDFSFKNYKTQYPAAIPLLLCFIYFVVMVLGGVNPFFTTAQECLEWGGGQRESIYVDGEWWRLVTNVFAHADAVHLLSNAAYYVYGAMFLLEIMSPRKVVWVFVICGVVGSLVCSVTTTYVFLGASGGVLGFYGAFIGYALLDTSVFQRHKSAFYIALGLVVLSILSSFRVGISLTIHVVGLLTGFLIGCALPLWKERNAD
;
A
#
# COMPACT_ATOMS: atom_id res chain seq x y z
N MET A 1 -54.94 -37.46 63.89
CA MET A 1 -54.08 -37.27 65.08
C MET A 1 -52.64 -37.31 64.52
N THR A 2 -51.88 -36.33 64.48
CA THR A 2 -51.48 -35.08 65.08
C THR A 2 -50.52 -34.38 64.13
N ASP A 3 -50.75 -33.12 63.96
CA ASP A 3 -49.92 -32.16 63.24
C ASP A 3 -48.44 -32.16 63.66
N GLY A 4 -47.59 -31.89 62.73
CA GLY A 4 -46.17 -31.58 62.94
C GLY A 4 -45.67 -30.60 61.90
N LYS A 5 -45.99 -29.30 62.09
CA LYS A 5 -45.36 -28.19 61.30
C LYS A 5 -43.95 -28.01 61.74
N HIS A 6 -43.00 -28.04 60.77
CA HIS A 6 -41.63 -27.52 60.92
C HIS A 6 -41.54 -26.16 60.25
N PRO A 7 -40.90 -25.16 60.87
CA PRO A 7 -40.72 -23.84 60.30
C PRO A 7 -39.54 -23.79 59.34
N ILE A 8 -39.75 -23.07 58.27
CA ILE A 8 -38.74 -22.77 57.23
C ILE A 8 -37.75 -21.72 57.81
N SER A 9 -36.47 -22.07 57.96
CA SER A 9 -35.41 -21.17 58.34
C SER A 9 -35.02 -20.26 57.16
N GLY A 10 -35.14 -18.94 57.36
CA GLY A 10 -34.77 -17.95 56.37
C GLY A 10 -33.27 -17.98 56.06
N GLY A 11 -32.95 -18.10 54.78
CA GLY A 11 -31.58 -17.92 54.26
C GLY A 11 -31.17 -16.46 54.37
N GLN A 12 -30.15 -16.20 55.14
CA GLN A 12 -29.44 -14.89 55.11
C GLN A 12 -28.72 -14.77 53.78
N GLU A 13 -29.12 -13.80 52.93
CA GLU A 13 -28.34 -13.32 51.80
C GLU A 13 -27.07 -12.69 52.32
N GLY A 14 -25.93 -13.40 52.14
CA GLY A 14 -24.62 -12.90 52.39
C GLY A 14 -24.28 -11.70 51.43
N LYS A 15 -24.30 -10.49 51.96
CA LYS A 15 -23.80 -9.32 51.28
C LYS A 15 -22.32 -9.55 50.93
N ARG A 16 -21.99 -9.61 49.64
CA ARG A 16 -20.62 -9.62 49.17
C ARG A 16 -19.94 -8.32 49.65
N PRO A 17 -18.72 -8.38 50.20
CA PRO A 17 -17.99 -7.18 50.57
C PRO A 17 -17.74 -6.31 49.34
N VAL A 18 -18.16 -5.06 49.41
CA VAL A 18 -17.86 -4.04 48.41
C VAL A 18 -16.36 -3.77 48.53
N ALA A 19 -15.63 -4.10 47.49
CA ALA A 19 -14.20 -3.76 47.39
C ALA A 19 -14.08 -2.23 47.39
N LEU A 20 -13.38 -1.68 48.36
CA LEU A 20 -13.04 -0.25 48.41
C LEU A 20 -12.16 0.06 47.21
N PRO A 21 -12.32 1.24 46.57
CA PRO A 21 -11.44 1.65 45.46
C PRO A 21 -10.01 1.78 46.03
N VAL A 22 -9.09 1.01 45.46
CA VAL A 22 -7.65 1.14 45.75
C VAL A 22 -7.18 2.39 45.04
N GLU A 23 -6.77 3.42 45.79
CA GLU A 23 -6.13 4.59 45.20
C GLU A 23 -4.83 4.16 44.50
N PRO A 24 -4.60 4.62 43.24
CA PRO A 24 -3.39 4.29 42.54
C PRO A 24 -2.18 4.95 43.21
N PRO A 25 -0.99 4.32 43.20
CA PRO A 25 0.22 4.87 43.85
C PRO A 25 0.59 6.22 43.24
N LYS A 26 0.91 7.18 44.10
CA LYS A 26 1.17 8.61 43.80
C LYS A 26 2.39 8.90 42.89
N HIS A 27 3.08 7.90 42.36
CA HIS A 27 4.28 8.01 41.52
C HIS A 27 4.23 7.28 40.19
N MET A 28 3.08 6.86 39.70
CA MET A 28 3.00 6.44 38.31
C MET A 28 2.92 7.70 37.43
N PRO A 29 3.79 7.82 36.40
CA PRO A 29 3.62 8.87 35.40
C PRO A 29 2.24 8.73 34.79
N TYR A 30 1.51 9.84 34.68
CA TYR A 30 0.18 9.91 34.08
C TYR A 30 0.27 9.47 32.62
N VAL A 31 -0.01 8.20 32.37
CA VAL A 31 -0.24 7.72 31.00
C VAL A 31 -1.60 8.26 30.59
N LYS A 32 -1.61 9.28 29.75
CA LYS A 32 -2.84 9.75 29.09
C LYS A 32 -3.60 8.50 28.59
N PRO A 33 -4.84 8.25 29.05
CA PRO A 33 -5.62 7.19 28.47
C PRO A 33 -5.70 7.48 26.98
N MET A 34 -5.18 6.58 26.15
CA MET A 34 -5.48 6.60 24.70
C MET A 34 -6.98 6.69 24.61
N LEU A 35 -7.49 7.82 24.10
CA LEU A 35 -8.91 7.95 23.78
C LEU A 35 -9.24 6.80 22.82
N TYR A 36 -9.82 5.75 23.38
CA TYR A 36 -10.42 4.67 22.62
C TYR A 36 -11.62 5.27 21.89
N VAL A 37 -11.37 5.89 20.75
CA VAL A 37 -12.43 6.28 19.82
C VAL A 37 -13.02 4.97 19.33
N LYS A 38 -14.22 4.65 19.85
CA LYS A 38 -15.06 3.55 19.39
C LYS A 38 -15.45 3.86 17.94
N GLN A 39 -14.51 3.64 17.00
CA GLN A 39 -14.83 3.67 15.59
C GLN A 39 -15.59 2.39 15.29
N THR A 40 -16.89 2.51 15.06
CA THR A 40 -17.71 1.51 14.36
C THR A 40 -16.92 1.01 13.15
N ALA A 41 -16.94 -0.30 12.90
CA ALA A 41 -16.35 -0.93 11.73
C ALA A 41 -16.84 -0.16 10.48
N GLY A 42 -16.08 0.85 10.07
CA GLY A 42 -16.43 1.75 8.98
C GLY A 42 -16.05 1.09 7.67
N SER A 43 -17.02 1.02 6.78
CA SER A 43 -16.76 1.07 5.35
C SER A 43 -15.62 2.05 5.07
N ILE A 44 -14.71 1.68 4.15
CA ILE A 44 -13.69 2.60 3.65
C ILE A 44 -14.44 3.88 3.24
N ASP A 45 -14.24 4.95 4.01
CA ASP A 45 -14.88 6.23 3.71
C ASP A 45 -14.08 6.87 2.58
N PHE A 46 -14.52 6.64 1.34
CA PHE A 46 -14.00 7.28 0.13
C PHE A 46 -14.30 8.79 0.07
N SER A 47 -14.43 9.41 1.22
CA SER A 47 -14.67 10.84 1.32
C SER A 47 -13.43 11.61 0.87
N PHE A 48 -13.52 12.22 -0.31
CA PHE A 48 -12.57 13.21 -0.82
C PHE A 48 -12.52 14.50 0.01
N LYS A 49 -12.86 14.45 1.30
CA LYS A 49 -12.93 15.63 2.19
C LYS A 49 -11.64 16.44 2.27
N ASN A 50 -10.48 15.82 1.94
CA ASN A 50 -9.18 16.47 2.02
C ASN A 50 -8.40 16.45 0.69
N TYR A 51 -9.10 16.53 -0.47
CA TYR A 51 -8.44 16.51 -1.78
C TYR A 51 -7.32 17.57 -1.90
N LYS A 52 -7.47 18.75 -1.28
CA LYS A 52 -6.45 19.81 -1.29
C LYS A 52 -5.13 19.43 -0.62
N THR A 53 -5.12 18.44 0.27
CA THR A 53 -3.90 17.96 0.94
C THR A 53 -3.39 16.66 0.34
N GLN A 54 -4.22 15.95 -0.41
CA GLN A 54 -3.89 14.63 -0.98
C GLN A 54 -3.40 14.70 -2.44
N TYR A 55 -3.60 15.84 -3.14
CA TYR A 55 -3.20 15.98 -4.56
C TYR A 55 -1.76 15.58 -4.89
N PRO A 56 -0.74 15.72 -3.97
CA PRO A 56 0.60 15.30 -4.33
C PRO A 56 0.68 13.81 -4.68
N ALA A 57 -0.16 12.97 -4.07
CA ALA A 57 -0.20 11.55 -4.39
C ALA A 57 -0.71 11.25 -5.81
N ALA A 58 -1.37 12.19 -6.48
CA ALA A 58 -1.81 12.03 -7.86
C ALA A 58 -0.73 12.38 -8.90
N ILE A 59 0.36 13.04 -8.48
CA ILE A 59 1.40 13.52 -9.41
C ILE A 59 2.00 12.40 -10.27
N PRO A 60 2.42 11.24 -9.73
CA PRO A 60 2.97 10.18 -10.57
C PRO A 60 1.98 9.67 -11.63
N LEU A 61 0.71 9.53 -11.25
CA LEU A 61 -0.33 9.10 -12.19
C LEU A 61 -0.53 10.13 -13.31
N LEU A 62 -0.58 11.42 -12.95
CA LEU A 62 -0.69 12.51 -13.92
C LEU A 62 0.51 12.51 -14.88
N LEU A 63 1.72 12.29 -14.37
CA LEU A 63 2.92 12.18 -15.21
C LEU A 63 2.82 11.00 -16.18
N CYS A 64 2.29 9.84 -15.77
CA CYS A 64 2.07 8.71 -16.68
C CYS A 64 1.11 9.10 -17.82
N PHE A 65 0.00 9.79 -17.52
CA PHE A 65 -0.94 10.25 -18.52
C PHE A 65 -0.33 11.29 -19.48
N ILE A 66 0.37 12.29 -18.94
CA ILE A 66 1.07 13.30 -19.76
C ILE A 66 2.10 12.63 -20.68
N TYR A 67 2.88 11.72 -20.12
CA TYR A 67 3.90 10.99 -20.89
C TYR A 67 3.28 10.21 -22.04
N PHE A 68 2.21 9.47 -21.77
CA PHE A 68 1.48 8.71 -22.78
C PHE A 68 0.88 9.61 -23.88
N VAL A 69 0.28 10.74 -23.50
CA VAL A 69 -0.22 11.72 -24.49
C VAL A 69 0.92 12.24 -25.37
N VAL A 70 2.09 12.53 -24.81
CA VAL A 70 3.26 12.97 -25.57
C VAL A 70 3.73 11.89 -26.54
N MET A 71 3.75 10.61 -26.13
CA MET A 71 4.07 9.49 -27.02
C MET A 71 3.10 9.42 -28.20
N VAL A 72 1.79 9.50 -27.93
CA VAL A 72 0.75 9.45 -28.97
C VAL A 72 0.85 10.64 -29.94
N LEU A 73 1.06 11.85 -29.42
CA LEU A 73 1.28 13.05 -30.23
C LEU A 73 2.59 12.96 -31.06
N GLY A 74 3.57 12.22 -30.59
CA GLY A 74 4.81 11.89 -31.31
C GLY A 74 4.66 10.79 -32.35
N GLY A 75 3.43 10.26 -32.57
CA GLY A 75 3.13 9.29 -33.62
C GLY A 75 3.01 7.84 -33.16
N VAL A 76 3.17 7.56 -31.85
CA VAL A 76 2.97 6.19 -31.32
C VAL A 76 1.50 5.81 -31.36
N ASN A 77 1.21 4.60 -31.85
CA ASN A 77 -0.17 4.09 -31.85
C ASN A 77 -0.61 3.76 -30.40
N PRO A 78 -1.71 4.35 -29.90
CA PRO A 78 -2.13 4.16 -28.51
C PRO A 78 -2.62 2.73 -28.18
N PHE A 79 -2.82 1.87 -29.17
CA PHE A 79 -3.30 0.50 -28.97
C PHE A 79 -2.28 -0.57 -29.40
N PHE A 80 -1.21 -0.17 -30.05
CA PHE A 80 -0.22 -1.10 -30.58
C PHE A 80 1.15 -0.44 -30.69
N THR A 81 2.06 -0.77 -29.77
CA THR A 81 3.41 -0.24 -29.75
C THR A 81 4.42 -1.36 -29.88
N THR A 82 5.41 -1.18 -30.74
CA THR A 82 6.53 -2.11 -30.92
C THR A 82 7.55 -1.96 -29.76
N ALA A 83 8.37 -2.98 -29.55
CA ALA A 83 9.47 -2.89 -28.57
C ALA A 83 10.46 -1.77 -28.92
N GLN A 84 10.70 -1.52 -30.21
CA GLN A 84 11.57 -0.45 -30.67
C GLN A 84 10.99 0.93 -30.32
N GLU A 85 9.72 1.18 -30.59
CA GLU A 85 9.05 2.42 -30.20
C GLU A 85 9.05 2.59 -28.68
N CYS A 86 8.79 1.51 -27.91
CA CYS A 86 8.90 1.56 -26.44
C CYS A 86 10.30 2.00 -25.99
N LEU A 87 11.36 1.51 -26.65
CA LEU A 87 12.74 1.89 -26.34
C LEU A 87 13.02 3.35 -26.71
N GLU A 88 12.59 3.79 -27.88
CA GLU A 88 12.73 5.19 -28.34
C GLU A 88 12.04 6.17 -27.40
N TRP A 89 10.92 5.77 -26.84
CA TRP A 89 10.16 6.54 -25.84
C TRP A 89 10.56 6.22 -24.40
N GLY A 90 11.81 5.90 -24.12
CA GLY A 90 12.36 5.85 -22.77
C GLY A 90 12.11 4.57 -21.99
N GLY A 91 11.69 3.50 -22.67
CA GLY A 91 11.68 2.16 -22.10
C GLY A 91 13.06 1.71 -21.65
N GLY A 92 13.13 0.89 -20.62
CA GLY A 92 14.38 0.32 -20.12
C GLY A 92 14.80 -0.90 -20.94
N GLN A 93 16.10 -1.01 -21.21
CA GLN A 93 16.74 -2.18 -21.77
C GLN A 93 18.15 -2.29 -21.21
N ARG A 94 18.61 -3.50 -20.97
CA ARG A 94 19.94 -3.75 -20.37
C ARG A 94 21.05 -3.09 -21.16
N GLU A 95 21.05 -3.26 -22.48
CA GLU A 95 22.11 -2.78 -23.38
C GLU A 95 22.20 -1.27 -23.37
N SER A 96 21.07 -0.59 -23.56
CA SER A 96 21.00 0.87 -23.54
C SER A 96 21.44 1.46 -22.19
N ILE A 97 21.13 0.80 -21.07
CA ILE A 97 21.50 1.29 -19.75
C ILE A 97 22.99 1.09 -19.47
N TYR A 98 23.55 -0.11 -19.71
CA TYR A 98 24.91 -0.46 -19.26
C TYR A 98 26.00 -0.28 -20.32
N VAL A 99 25.64 -0.39 -21.60
CA VAL A 99 26.59 -0.22 -22.71
C VAL A 99 26.54 1.22 -23.22
N ASP A 100 25.34 1.75 -23.49
CA ASP A 100 25.16 3.10 -24.04
C ASP A 100 25.17 4.19 -22.96
N GLY A 101 25.13 3.79 -21.67
CA GLY A 101 25.16 4.71 -20.52
C GLY A 101 23.87 5.47 -20.25
N GLU A 102 22.73 5.00 -20.75
CA GLU A 102 21.43 5.68 -20.66
C GLU A 102 20.70 5.40 -19.33
N TRP A 103 21.37 5.71 -18.20
CA TRP A 103 20.85 5.44 -16.83
C TRP A 103 19.50 6.10 -16.52
N TRP A 104 19.18 7.20 -17.19
CA TRP A 104 17.91 7.88 -17.08
C TRP A 104 16.71 6.98 -17.40
N ARG A 105 16.90 5.92 -18.17
CA ARG A 105 15.88 4.93 -18.49
C ARG A 105 15.37 4.16 -17.28
N LEU A 106 16.15 4.07 -16.20
CA LEU A 106 15.68 3.48 -14.94
C LEU A 106 14.53 4.27 -14.31
N VAL A 107 14.39 5.54 -14.66
CA VAL A 107 13.33 6.42 -14.17
C VAL A 107 12.24 6.59 -15.22
N THR A 108 12.59 6.88 -16.48
CA THR A 108 11.59 7.20 -17.52
C THR A 108 10.70 6.01 -17.87
N ASN A 109 11.23 4.79 -17.85
CA ASN A 109 10.43 3.60 -18.11
C ASN A 109 9.24 3.46 -17.16
N VAL A 110 9.34 3.97 -15.92
CA VAL A 110 8.27 3.91 -14.92
C VAL A 110 7.04 4.72 -15.34
N PHE A 111 7.23 5.75 -16.17
CA PHE A 111 6.15 6.61 -16.66
C PHE A 111 5.66 6.24 -18.06
N ALA A 112 6.47 5.53 -18.84
CA ALA A 112 6.13 5.09 -20.19
C ALA A 112 5.18 3.89 -20.16
N HIS A 113 4.25 3.81 -21.13
CA HIS A 113 3.29 2.71 -21.26
C HIS A 113 3.17 2.26 -22.72
N ALA A 114 3.15 0.95 -22.92
CA ALA A 114 3.10 0.37 -24.27
C ALA A 114 1.77 0.65 -25.01
N ASP A 115 0.67 0.73 -24.28
CA ASP A 115 -0.65 0.98 -24.84
C ASP A 115 -1.63 1.55 -23.81
N ALA A 116 -2.78 1.99 -24.28
CA ALA A 116 -3.83 2.58 -23.45
C ALA A 116 -4.40 1.59 -22.41
N VAL A 117 -4.49 0.31 -22.74
CA VAL A 117 -5.01 -0.72 -21.82
C VAL A 117 -4.03 -0.91 -20.67
N HIS A 118 -2.72 -0.93 -20.96
CA HIS A 118 -1.66 -1.00 -19.97
C HIS A 118 -1.68 0.23 -19.04
N LEU A 119 -1.78 1.44 -19.59
CA LEU A 119 -1.91 2.67 -18.81
C LEU A 119 -3.14 2.66 -17.91
N LEU A 120 -4.33 2.33 -18.45
CA LEU A 120 -5.59 2.34 -17.70
C LEU A 120 -5.61 1.26 -16.61
N SER A 121 -5.04 0.10 -16.88
CA SER A 121 -4.87 -0.96 -15.88
C SER A 121 -4.01 -0.46 -14.72
N ASN A 122 -2.85 0.11 -15.01
CA ASN A 122 -1.97 0.69 -13.99
C ASN A 122 -2.64 1.84 -13.24
N ALA A 123 -3.43 2.68 -13.94
CA ALA A 123 -4.16 3.77 -13.30
C ALA A 123 -5.19 3.26 -12.28
N ALA A 124 -5.95 2.22 -12.63
CA ALA A 124 -6.92 1.61 -11.72
C ALA A 124 -6.22 1.06 -10.47
N TYR A 125 -5.18 0.26 -10.65
CA TYR A 125 -4.38 -0.27 -9.53
C TYR A 125 -3.72 0.85 -8.72
N TYR A 126 -3.22 1.90 -9.39
CA TYR A 126 -2.63 3.07 -8.73
C TYR A 126 -3.61 3.73 -7.77
N VAL A 127 -4.82 4.03 -8.24
CA VAL A 127 -5.84 4.71 -7.43
C VAL A 127 -6.16 3.90 -6.17
N TYR A 128 -6.45 2.61 -6.31
CA TYR A 128 -6.74 1.76 -5.15
C TYR A 128 -5.54 1.66 -4.19
N GLY A 129 -4.33 1.43 -4.72
CA GLY A 129 -3.12 1.32 -3.91
C GLY A 129 -2.78 2.63 -3.19
N ALA A 130 -2.89 3.77 -3.86
CA ALA A 130 -2.68 5.08 -3.26
C ALA A 130 -3.69 5.37 -2.14
N MET A 131 -4.96 5.00 -2.33
CA MET A 131 -5.99 5.15 -1.29
C MET A 131 -5.65 4.36 -0.03
N PHE A 132 -5.20 3.12 -0.16
CA PHE A 132 -4.77 2.32 0.99
C PHE A 132 -3.58 2.95 1.72
N LEU A 133 -2.60 3.48 0.99
CA LEU A 133 -1.44 4.12 1.60
C LEU A 133 -1.76 5.47 2.26
N LEU A 134 -2.68 6.24 1.70
CA LEU A 134 -3.08 7.54 2.27
C LEU A 134 -3.76 7.41 3.64
N GLU A 135 -4.26 6.22 4.00
CA GLU A 135 -4.77 5.92 5.34
C GLU A 135 -3.66 5.82 6.40
N ILE A 136 -2.42 5.53 5.99
CA ILE A 136 -1.31 5.23 6.90
C ILE A 136 -0.13 6.18 6.77
N MET A 137 -0.01 6.92 5.67
CA MET A 137 1.10 7.82 5.43
C MET A 137 0.72 9.09 4.67
N SER A 138 1.60 10.10 4.73
CA SER A 138 1.40 11.37 4.03
C SER A 138 1.52 11.22 2.50
N PRO A 139 0.84 12.07 1.70
CA PRO A 139 0.88 12.02 0.24
C PRO A 139 2.29 12.07 -0.36
N ARG A 140 3.21 12.84 0.25
CA ARG A 140 4.61 12.90 -0.20
C ARG A 140 5.31 11.54 -0.04
N LYS A 141 5.02 10.80 1.03
CA LYS A 141 5.58 9.46 1.23
C LYS A 141 5.03 8.47 0.21
N VAL A 142 3.74 8.58 -0.17
CA VAL A 142 3.15 7.78 -1.25
C VAL A 142 3.91 7.98 -2.57
N VAL A 143 4.23 9.23 -2.94
CA VAL A 143 5.06 9.53 -4.13
C VAL A 143 6.42 8.83 -4.05
N TRP A 144 7.10 8.94 -2.89
CA TRP A 144 8.41 8.29 -2.74
C TRP A 144 8.33 6.77 -2.78
N VAL A 145 7.30 6.14 -2.20
CA VAL A 145 7.09 4.69 -2.34
C VAL A 145 6.96 4.30 -3.81
N PHE A 146 6.15 5.04 -4.58
CA PHE A 146 6.01 4.80 -6.01
C PHE A 146 7.35 4.86 -6.76
N VAL A 147 8.09 5.95 -6.57
CA VAL A 147 9.35 6.18 -7.28
C VAL A 147 10.40 5.13 -6.88
N ILE A 148 10.59 4.90 -5.59
CA ILE A 148 11.59 3.94 -5.10
C ILE A 148 11.27 2.53 -5.60
N CYS A 149 10.04 2.07 -5.44
CA CYS A 149 9.65 0.71 -5.87
C CYS A 149 9.74 0.54 -7.39
N GLY A 150 9.34 1.56 -8.16
CA GLY A 150 9.48 1.56 -9.61
C GLY A 150 10.93 1.50 -10.07
N VAL A 151 11.78 2.36 -9.53
CA VAL A 151 13.21 2.42 -9.90
C VAL A 151 13.98 1.17 -9.46
N VAL A 152 13.72 0.66 -8.24
CA VAL A 152 14.36 -0.59 -7.78
C VAL A 152 13.91 -1.77 -8.62
N GLY A 153 12.61 -1.86 -8.96
CA GLY A 153 12.09 -2.86 -9.88
C GLY A 153 12.77 -2.80 -11.25
N SER A 154 12.91 -1.59 -11.80
CA SER A 154 13.60 -1.33 -13.08
C SER A 154 15.07 -1.72 -13.03
N LEU A 155 15.76 -1.38 -11.95
CA LEU A 155 17.18 -1.73 -11.75
C LEU A 155 17.40 -3.23 -11.75
N VAL A 156 16.61 -3.98 -10.97
CA VAL A 156 16.72 -5.44 -10.93
C VAL A 156 16.32 -6.06 -12.27
N CYS A 157 15.28 -5.55 -12.92
CA CYS A 157 14.87 -6.02 -14.23
C CYS A 157 15.98 -5.82 -15.26
N SER A 158 16.67 -4.67 -15.26
CA SER A 158 17.74 -4.37 -16.21
C SER A 158 18.95 -5.31 -16.12
N VAL A 159 19.20 -5.91 -14.96
CA VAL A 159 20.29 -6.90 -14.81
C VAL A 159 19.83 -8.33 -15.02
N THR A 160 18.53 -8.62 -14.97
CA THR A 160 17.99 -9.98 -15.07
C THR A 160 17.35 -10.31 -16.41
N THR A 161 17.08 -9.29 -17.26
CA THR A 161 16.41 -9.48 -18.55
C THR A 161 17.13 -8.74 -19.67
N THR A 162 16.89 -9.16 -20.92
CA THR A 162 17.42 -8.53 -22.14
C THR A 162 16.33 -7.85 -22.98
N TYR A 163 15.04 -8.09 -22.65
CA TYR A 163 13.94 -7.46 -23.36
C TYR A 163 13.66 -6.03 -22.88
N VAL A 164 12.97 -5.26 -23.71
CA VAL A 164 12.51 -3.91 -23.35
C VAL A 164 11.42 -3.99 -22.29
N PHE A 165 11.52 -3.19 -21.25
CA PHE A 165 10.54 -3.12 -20.15
C PHE A 165 10.11 -1.67 -19.88
N LEU A 166 8.85 -1.48 -19.49
CA LEU A 166 8.27 -0.18 -19.13
C LEU A 166 6.96 -0.38 -18.35
N GLY A 167 6.54 0.67 -17.68
CA GLY A 167 5.26 0.72 -16.97
C GLY A 167 5.37 1.04 -15.49
N ALA A 168 4.32 1.66 -14.96
CA ALA A 168 4.20 2.07 -13.57
C ALA A 168 4.06 0.92 -12.57
N SER A 169 3.87 -0.30 -13.05
CA SER A 169 3.42 -1.45 -12.24
C SER A 169 4.33 -1.80 -11.06
N GLY A 170 5.64 -1.62 -11.16
CA GLY A 170 6.57 -1.82 -10.05
C GLY A 170 6.30 -0.86 -8.90
N GLY A 171 6.11 0.42 -9.20
CA GLY A 171 5.73 1.44 -8.22
C GLY A 171 4.34 1.19 -7.62
N VAL A 172 3.41 0.80 -8.48
CA VAL A 172 2.02 0.49 -8.08
C VAL A 172 1.96 -0.72 -7.16
N LEU A 173 2.64 -1.82 -7.50
CA LEU A 173 2.70 -2.99 -6.60
C LEU A 173 3.45 -2.70 -5.30
N GLY A 174 4.39 -1.76 -5.34
CA GLY A 174 5.01 -1.21 -4.14
C GLY A 174 4.00 -0.63 -3.15
N PHE A 175 2.91 -0.02 -3.61
CA PHE A 175 1.85 0.46 -2.72
C PHE A 175 1.18 -0.66 -1.94
N TYR A 176 0.82 -1.73 -2.63
CA TYR A 176 0.21 -2.90 -1.99
C TYR A 176 1.17 -3.58 -1.03
N GLY A 177 2.44 -3.72 -1.43
CA GLY A 177 3.48 -4.24 -0.56
C GLY A 177 3.62 -3.41 0.72
N ALA A 178 3.72 -2.09 0.60
CA ALA A 178 3.88 -1.18 1.73
C ALA A 178 2.66 -1.20 2.66
N PHE A 179 1.46 -1.25 2.12
CA PHE A 179 0.24 -1.36 2.93
C PHE A 179 0.18 -2.70 3.69
N ILE A 180 0.45 -3.82 3.00
CA ILE A 180 0.46 -5.15 3.60
C ILE A 180 1.53 -5.25 4.69
N GLY A 181 2.78 -4.81 4.40
CA GLY A 181 3.88 -4.85 5.37
C GLY A 181 3.59 -4.01 6.62
N TYR A 182 3.03 -2.82 6.44
CA TYR A 182 2.62 -1.98 7.57
C TYR A 182 1.53 -2.63 8.41
N ALA A 183 0.46 -3.12 7.78
CA ALA A 183 -0.68 -3.72 8.46
C ALA A 183 -0.33 -5.01 9.23
N LEU A 184 0.67 -5.77 8.78
CA LEU A 184 1.14 -6.97 9.49
C LEU A 184 1.88 -6.64 10.79
N LEU A 185 2.55 -5.48 10.88
CA LEU A 185 3.26 -5.04 12.09
C LEU A 185 2.41 -4.15 12.99
N ASP A 186 1.42 -3.44 12.45
CA ASP A 186 0.47 -2.63 13.21
C ASP A 186 -0.91 -3.29 13.21
N THR A 187 -1.18 -4.09 14.24
CA THR A 187 -2.46 -4.81 14.39
C THR A 187 -3.67 -3.88 14.44
N SER A 188 -3.51 -2.64 14.90
CA SER A 188 -4.59 -1.66 14.94
C SER A 188 -5.01 -1.23 13.53
N VAL A 189 -4.04 -1.04 12.63
CA VAL A 189 -4.28 -0.75 11.21
C VAL A 189 -4.91 -1.96 10.52
N PHE A 190 -4.38 -3.16 10.76
CA PHE A 190 -4.97 -4.38 10.22
C PHE A 190 -6.45 -4.53 10.59
N GLN A 191 -6.80 -4.38 11.88
CA GLN A 191 -8.18 -4.52 12.34
C GLN A 191 -9.11 -3.44 11.77
N ARG A 192 -8.61 -2.20 11.63
CA ARG A 192 -9.37 -1.08 11.06
C ARG A 192 -9.64 -1.26 9.57
N HIS A 193 -8.65 -1.76 8.82
CA HIS A 193 -8.67 -1.85 7.36
C HIS A 193 -8.66 -3.29 6.85
N LYS A 194 -9.27 -4.22 7.60
CA LYS A 194 -9.25 -5.66 7.31
C LYS A 194 -9.74 -6.00 5.89
N SER A 195 -10.82 -5.38 5.44
CA SER A 195 -11.34 -5.57 4.07
C SER A 195 -10.35 -5.06 3.01
N ALA A 196 -9.75 -3.88 3.23
CA ALA A 196 -8.72 -3.33 2.35
C ALA A 196 -7.50 -4.25 2.26
N PHE A 197 -7.09 -4.87 3.37
CA PHE A 197 -5.98 -5.82 3.40
C PHE A 197 -6.24 -7.02 2.50
N TYR A 198 -7.42 -7.65 2.58
CA TYR A 198 -7.74 -8.80 1.75
C TYR A 198 -7.96 -8.41 0.27
N ILE A 199 -8.52 -7.22 0.01
CA ILE A 199 -8.61 -6.68 -1.36
C ILE A 199 -7.21 -6.46 -1.93
N ALA A 200 -6.31 -5.84 -1.17
CA ALA A 200 -4.92 -5.63 -1.58
C ALA A 200 -4.23 -6.96 -1.91
N LEU A 201 -4.40 -7.97 -1.06
CA LEU A 201 -3.84 -9.30 -1.30
C LEU A 201 -4.40 -9.94 -2.57
N GLY A 202 -5.71 -9.86 -2.81
CA GLY A 202 -6.36 -10.35 -4.02
C GLY A 202 -5.84 -9.65 -5.29
N LEU A 203 -5.68 -8.32 -5.24
CA LEU A 203 -5.14 -7.54 -6.36
C LEU A 203 -3.66 -7.88 -6.64
N VAL A 204 -2.86 -8.12 -5.60
CA VAL A 204 -1.48 -8.62 -5.76
C VAL A 204 -1.49 -9.97 -6.47
N VAL A 205 -2.29 -10.93 -6.01
CA VAL A 205 -2.38 -12.26 -6.64
C VAL A 205 -2.78 -12.14 -8.12
N LEU A 206 -3.80 -11.34 -8.44
CA LEU A 206 -4.23 -11.11 -9.83
C LEU A 206 -3.11 -10.49 -10.67
N SER A 207 -2.38 -9.51 -10.13
CA SER A 207 -1.26 -8.87 -10.83
C SER A 207 -0.11 -9.85 -11.08
N ILE A 208 0.26 -10.67 -10.10
CA ILE A 208 1.31 -11.70 -10.27
C ILE A 208 0.86 -12.76 -11.31
N LEU A 209 -0.40 -13.21 -11.26
CA LEU A 209 -0.92 -14.14 -12.25
C LEU A 209 -0.92 -13.54 -13.67
N SER A 210 -1.23 -12.24 -13.81
CA SER A 210 -1.16 -11.55 -15.10
C SER A 210 0.26 -11.45 -15.67
N SER A 211 1.29 -11.51 -14.79
CA SER A 211 2.71 -11.42 -15.18
C SER A 211 3.21 -12.63 -15.98
N PHE A 212 2.47 -13.71 -16.03
CA PHE A 212 2.77 -14.86 -16.90
C PHE A 212 2.37 -14.65 -18.36
N ARG A 213 1.78 -13.50 -18.69
CA ARG A 213 1.49 -13.11 -20.07
C ARG A 213 2.73 -12.51 -20.74
N VAL A 214 2.84 -12.70 -22.04
CA VAL A 214 3.92 -12.09 -22.84
C VAL A 214 3.86 -10.56 -22.74
N GLY A 215 5.00 -9.92 -22.58
CA GLY A 215 5.12 -8.46 -22.49
C GLY A 215 4.97 -7.87 -21.09
N ILE A 216 4.69 -8.69 -20.05
CA ILE A 216 4.60 -8.23 -18.67
C ILE A 216 5.79 -8.76 -17.87
N SER A 217 6.51 -7.87 -17.17
CA SER A 217 7.70 -8.25 -16.41
C SER A 217 7.34 -8.73 -14.99
N LEU A 218 7.39 -10.03 -14.77
CA LEU A 218 7.26 -10.63 -13.44
C LEU A 218 8.31 -10.06 -12.45
N THR A 219 9.53 -9.84 -12.92
CA THR A 219 10.61 -9.28 -12.08
C THR A 219 10.25 -7.91 -11.52
N ILE A 220 9.77 -6.99 -12.34
CA ILE A 220 9.35 -5.64 -11.89
C ILE A 220 8.24 -5.74 -10.86
N HIS A 221 7.27 -6.62 -11.08
CA HIS A 221 6.13 -6.82 -10.17
C HIS A 221 6.58 -7.34 -8.81
N VAL A 222 7.36 -8.43 -8.80
CA VAL A 222 7.82 -9.06 -7.55
C VAL A 222 8.76 -8.13 -6.78
N VAL A 223 9.72 -7.52 -7.46
CA VAL A 223 10.70 -6.62 -6.81
C VAL A 223 10.02 -5.37 -6.29
N GLY A 224 9.12 -4.76 -7.07
CA GLY A 224 8.33 -3.60 -6.60
C GLY A 224 7.51 -3.91 -5.36
N LEU A 225 6.80 -5.04 -5.36
CA LEU A 225 6.02 -5.54 -4.22
C LEU A 225 6.89 -5.75 -2.98
N LEU A 226 8.01 -6.45 -3.11
CA LEU A 226 8.93 -6.75 -2.00
C LEU A 226 9.59 -5.48 -1.45
N THR A 227 10.02 -4.57 -2.32
CA THR A 227 10.58 -3.28 -1.91
C THR A 227 9.56 -2.48 -1.10
N GLY A 228 8.33 -2.40 -1.59
CA GLY A 228 7.24 -1.76 -0.87
C GLY A 228 6.95 -2.42 0.47
N PHE A 229 6.91 -3.75 0.51
CA PHE A 229 6.70 -4.52 1.74
C PHE A 229 7.75 -4.19 2.81
N LEU A 230 9.03 -4.14 2.43
CA LEU A 230 10.11 -3.77 3.35
C LEU A 230 9.96 -2.33 3.85
N ILE A 231 9.58 -1.39 2.98
CA ILE A 231 9.28 0.00 3.38
C ILE A 231 8.13 0.01 4.39
N GLY A 232 7.05 -0.72 4.11
CA GLY A 232 5.89 -0.83 4.98
C GLY A 232 6.23 -1.39 6.36
N CYS A 233 7.07 -2.42 6.44
CA CYS A 233 7.56 -2.98 7.69
C CYS A 233 8.45 -2.02 8.47
N ALA A 234 9.25 -1.21 7.80
CA ALA A 234 10.16 -0.26 8.46
C ALA A 234 9.43 0.92 9.13
N LEU A 235 8.29 1.35 8.60
CA LEU A 235 7.58 2.55 9.07
C LEU A 235 7.04 2.47 10.51
N PRO A 236 6.38 1.39 10.97
CA PRO A 236 5.95 1.25 12.36
C PRO A 236 7.13 1.25 13.32
N LEU A 237 8.19 0.51 12.99
CA LEU A 237 9.41 0.42 13.81
C LEU A 237 10.10 1.78 13.98
N TRP A 238 10.07 2.62 12.93
CA TRP A 238 10.63 3.98 13.00
C TRP A 238 9.77 4.92 13.87
N LYS A 239 8.43 4.76 13.85
CA LYS A 239 7.53 5.52 14.73
C LYS A 239 7.76 5.22 16.19
N GLU A 240 7.89 3.93 16.55
CA GLU A 240 8.14 3.51 17.92
C GLU A 240 9.46 4.09 18.45
N ARG A 241 10.53 4.05 17.63
CA ARG A 241 11.85 4.55 18.02
C ARG A 241 11.92 6.07 18.24
N ASN A 242 11.02 6.86 17.65
CA ASN A 242 10.99 8.32 17.77
C ASN A 242 9.78 8.81 18.58
N ALA A 243 9.13 7.94 19.33
CA ALA A 243 8.05 8.29 20.26
C ALA A 243 8.53 8.51 21.69
N ASP A 244 9.79 8.15 21.99
CA ASP A 244 10.52 8.38 23.25
C ASP A 244 11.30 9.71 23.16
#